data_1050cc4581a518b9ead145d7c7f3ae0e
#
_entry.id   1050cc4581a518b9ead145d7c7f3ae0e
#
_cell.length_a   1.000
_cell.length_b   1.000
_cell.length_c   1.000
_cell.angle_alpha   90.00
_cell.angle_beta   90.00
_cell.angle_gamma   90.00
#
_symmetry.space_group_name_H-M   'P 1'
#
loop_
_entity.id
_entity.type
_entity.pdbx_description
1 polymer ?
#
loop_
_entity_poly.entity_id
_entity_poly.type
_entity_poly.pdbx_seq_one_letter_code
_entity_poly.pdbx_strand_id
1 'polypeptide(L)'
;MNHKAFTLIELLVVVAIIGILAAVGVVAYNGYTGAAKVNAVKTFHQQTVKYITAELMKCELGHSDIFEGLRSCSSTITALSTIADINQLKNPQVSPTVLDDINQYNSKDRAIQNSEAFVAGQVSMVAKGSSIIIRTCVKLGCATSDKITSTITVE
;
A
#
# COMPACT_ATOMS: atom_id res chain seq x y z
N MET A 1 48.56 34.61 -17.15
CA MET A 1 47.49 33.58 -17.00
C MET A 1 46.53 33.79 -18.17
N ASN A 2 46.43 32.81 -19.12
CA ASN A 2 45.49 32.89 -20.24
C ASN A 2 44.10 32.48 -19.76
N HIS A 3 43.24 33.42 -19.52
CA HIS A 3 41.82 33.13 -19.27
C HIS A 3 41.15 32.83 -20.60
N LYS A 4 40.85 31.54 -20.84
CA LYS A 4 40.00 31.16 -21.97
C LYS A 4 38.57 31.57 -21.59
N ALA A 5 38.01 32.55 -22.27
CA ALA A 5 36.62 32.94 -22.13
C ALA A 5 35.72 31.95 -22.89
N PHE A 6 34.59 31.56 -22.31
CA PHE A 6 33.57 30.74 -22.98
C PHE A 6 32.93 31.50 -24.15
N THR A 7 32.73 30.81 -25.24
CA THR A 7 32.03 31.40 -26.39
C THR A 7 30.51 31.34 -26.17
N LEU A 8 29.79 32.29 -26.73
CA LEU A 8 28.32 32.36 -26.62
C LEU A 8 27.63 31.09 -27.22
N ILE A 9 28.24 30.55 -28.29
CA ILE A 9 27.71 29.34 -28.95
C ILE A 9 27.88 28.09 -28.10
N GLU A 10 28.99 27.94 -27.36
CA GLU A 10 29.19 26.80 -26.45
C GLU A 10 28.12 26.78 -25.35
N LEU A 11 27.80 27.98 -24.80
CA LEU A 11 26.74 28.05 -23.79
C LEU A 11 25.36 27.72 -24.38
N LEU A 12 25.08 28.24 -25.59
CA LEU A 12 23.78 28.04 -26.25
C LEU A 12 23.55 26.56 -26.57
N VAL A 13 24.56 25.85 -27.07
CA VAL A 13 24.46 24.40 -27.36
C VAL A 13 24.21 23.59 -26.09
N VAL A 14 24.90 23.90 -24.99
CA VAL A 14 24.74 23.21 -23.71
C VAL A 14 23.31 23.37 -23.16
N VAL A 15 22.77 24.60 -23.16
CA VAL A 15 21.41 24.81 -22.66
C VAL A 15 20.34 24.16 -23.55
N ALA A 16 20.59 24.09 -24.87
CA ALA A 16 19.71 23.40 -25.80
C ALA A 16 19.66 21.90 -25.51
N ILE A 17 20.82 21.25 -25.31
CA ILE A 17 20.90 19.82 -24.97
C ILE A 17 20.22 19.54 -23.62
N ILE A 18 20.51 20.32 -22.59
CA ILE A 18 19.87 20.18 -21.27
C ILE A 18 18.35 20.33 -21.39
N GLY A 19 17.87 21.29 -22.17
CA GLY A 19 16.44 21.49 -22.41
C GLY A 19 15.75 20.28 -23.02
N ILE A 20 16.37 19.66 -24.04
CA ILE A 20 15.84 18.44 -24.68
C ILE A 20 15.84 17.26 -23.67
N LEU A 21 16.95 17.04 -22.96
CA LEU A 21 17.06 15.95 -21.99
C LEU A 21 16.07 16.12 -20.82
N ALA A 22 15.88 17.35 -20.33
CA ALA A 22 14.92 17.64 -19.30
C ALA A 22 13.48 17.35 -19.74
N ALA A 23 13.10 17.74 -20.97
CA ALA A 23 11.76 17.49 -21.50
C ALA A 23 11.43 15.99 -21.58
N VAL A 24 12.35 15.19 -22.09
CA VAL A 24 12.17 13.71 -22.18
C VAL A 24 12.20 13.07 -20.77
N GLY A 25 13.11 13.53 -19.92
CA GLY A 25 13.28 13.01 -18.56
C GLY A 25 12.03 13.15 -17.69
N VAL A 26 11.35 14.31 -17.74
CA VAL A 26 10.12 14.55 -16.95
C VAL A 26 8.99 13.59 -17.34
N VAL A 27 8.79 13.36 -18.63
CA VAL A 27 7.72 12.45 -19.12
C VAL A 27 7.99 11.02 -18.69
N ALA A 28 9.23 10.54 -18.86
CA ALA A 28 9.63 9.20 -18.45
C ALA A 28 9.52 9.01 -16.93
N TYR A 29 9.94 10.00 -16.13
CA TYR A 29 9.88 9.95 -14.68
C TYR A 29 8.43 9.86 -14.17
N ASN A 30 7.51 10.64 -14.71
CA ASN A 30 6.10 10.61 -14.33
C ASN A 30 5.45 9.24 -14.64
N GLY A 31 5.77 8.64 -15.77
CA GLY A 31 5.31 7.29 -16.11
C GLY A 31 5.84 6.23 -15.14
N TYR A 32 7.12 6.28 -14.82
CA TYR A 32 7.75 5.36 -13.88
C TYR A 32 7.19 5.47 -12.46
N THR A 33 7.05 6.69 -11.95
CA THR A 33 6.51 6.90 -10.59
C THR A 33 5.05 6.46 -10.48
N GLY A 34 4.24 6.64 -11.53
CA GLY A 34 2.87 6.14 -11.59
C GLY A 34 2.81 4.61 -11.51
N ALA A 35 3.63 3.91 -12.30
CA ALA A 35 3.73 2.46 -12.28
C ALA A 35 4.25 1.93 -10.93
N ALA A 36 5.24 2.60 -10.33
CA ALA A 36 5.78 2.25 -9.03
C ALA A 36 4.72 2.32 -7.93
N LYS A 37 3.90 3.38 -7.90
CA LYS A 37 2.78 3.51 -6.96
C LYS A 37 1.76 2.38 -7.10
N VAL A 38 1.37 2.04 -8.33
CA VAL A 38 0.45 0.93 -8.59
C VAL A 38 1.02 -0.40 -8.06
N ASN A 39 2.29 -0.67 -8.31
CA ASN A 39 2.94 -1.90 -7.85
C ASN A 39 3.07 -1.92 -6.33
N ALA A 40 3.43 -0.81 -5.68
CA ALA A 40 3.49 -0.71 -4.23
C ALA A 40 2.14 -1.04 -3.58
N VAL A 41 1.04 -0.48 -4.10
CA VAL A 41 -0.31 -0.74 -3.60
C VAL A 41 -0.72 -2.21 -3.80
N LYS A 42 -0.39 -2.82 -4.95
CA LYS A 42 -0.63 -4.26 -5.19
C LYS A 42 0.13 -5.13 -4.21
N THR A 43 1.41 -4.83 -3.99
CA THR A 43 2.25 -5.56 -3.04
C THR A 43 1.70 -5.45 -1.63
N PHE A 44 1.29 -4.26 -1.22
CA PHE A 44 0.71 -4.03 0.10
C PHE A 44 -0.61 -4.79 0.30
N HIS A 45 -1.49 -4.84 -0.71
CA HIS A 45 -2.68 -5.69 -0.69
C HIS A 45 -2.33 -7.16 -0.43
N GLN A 46 -1.36 -7.70 -1.18
CA GLN A 46 -0.93 -9.09 -1.04
C GLN A 46 -0.30 -9.37 0.33
N GLN A 47 0.50 -8.44 0.85
CA GLN A 47 1.09 -8.55 2.18
C GLN A 47 0.01 -8.57 3.26
N THR A 48 -0.99 -7.71 3.16
CA THR A 48 -2.14 -7.68 4.08
C THR A 48 -2.89 -9.01 4.09
N VAL A 49 -3.20 -9.55 2.90
CA VAL A 49 -3.87 -10.86 2.78
C VAL A 49 -3.03 -11.96 3.42
N LYS A 50 -1.73 -12.03 3.09
CA LYS A 50 -0.81 -13.05 3.63
C LYS A 50 -0.68 -12.95 5.14
N TYR A 51 -0.55 -11.73 5.67
CA TYR A 51 -0.43 -11.50 7.11
C TYR A 51 -1.66 -12.02 7.85
N ILE A 52 -2.86 -11.63 7.42
CA ILE A 52 -4.10 -12.06 8.06
C ILE A 52 -4.26 -13.58 8.00
N THR A 53 -4.00 -14.19 6.85
CA THR A 53 -4.09 -15.64 6.68
C THR A 53 -3.08 -16.36 7.59
N ALA A 54 -1.84 -15.87 7.65
CA ALA A 54 -0.81 -16.46 8.50
C ALA A 54 -1.14 -16.34 9.99
N GLU A 55 -1.68 -15.20 10.42
CA GLU A 55 -2.11 -15.02 11.81
C GLU A 55 -3.24 -15.97 12.18
N LEU A 56 -4.26 -16.13 11.33
CA LEU A 56 -5.37 -17.05 11.58
C LEU A 56 -4.89 -18.52 11.65
N MET A 57 -3.96 -18.92 10.80
CA MET A 57 -3.37 -20.27 10.81
C MET A 57 -2.58 -20.59 12.08
N LYS A 58 -2.09 -19.61 12.81
CA LYS A 58 -1.35 -19.85 14.08
C LYS A 58 -2.19 -20.61 15.09
N CYS A 59 -3.50 -20.35 15.16
CA CYS A 59 -4.38 -21.06 16.06
C CYS A 59 -4.51 -22.56 15.71
N GLU A 60 -4.58 -22.89 14.42
CA GLU A 60 -4.59 -24.29 13.96
C GLU A 60 -3.26 -25.00 14.26
N LEU A 61 -2.15 -24.24 14.31
CA LEU A 61 -0.81 -24.75 14.65
C LEU A 61 -0.58 -24.85 16.17
N GLY A 62 -1.58 -24.52 17.01
CA GLY A 62 -1.52 -24.66 18.46
C GLY A 62 -0.91 -23.48 19.20
N HIS A 63 -0.79 -22.31 18.57
CA HIS A 63 -0.41 -21.08 19.28
C HIS A 63 -1.52 -20.64 20.24
N SER A 64 -1.15 -19.97 21.33
CA SER A 64 -2.09 -19.47 22.34
C SER A 64 -2.83 -18.21 21.88
N ASP A 65 -2.19 -17.42 21.04
CA ASP A 65 -2.68 -16.11 20.62
C ASP A 65 -2.22 -15.72 19.22
N ILE A 66 -2.92 -14.75 18.64
CA ILE A 66 -2.69 -14.20 17.31
C ILE A 66 -2.74 -12.67 17.37
N PHE A 67 -2.35 -12.02 16.27
CA PHE A 67 -2.31 -10.56 16.16
C PHE A 67 -1.54 -9.91 17.30
N GLU A 68 -0.30 -10.38 17.54
CA GLU A 68 0.61 -9.87 18.58
C GLU A 68 0.01 -9.92 20.00
N GLY A 69 -0.77 -10.96 20.30
CA GLY A 69 -1.39 -11.15 21.60
C GLY A 69 -2.74 -10.44 21.77
N LEU A 70 -3.24 -9.74 20.75
CA LEU A 70 -4.53 -9.06 20.82
C LEU A 70 -5.72 -10.03 20.90
N ARG A 71 -5.55 -11.27 20.42
CA ARG A 71 -6.59 -12.28 20.42
C ARG A 71 -6.09 -13.64 20.84
N SER A 72 -6.79 -14.24 21.83
CA SER A 72 -6.54 -15.62 22.21
C SER A 72 -7.21 -16.59 21.24
N CYS A 73 -6.51 -17.67 20.89
CA CYS A 73 -7.04 -18.76 20.09
C CYS A 73 -8.14 -19.56 20.77
N SER A 74 -8.27 -19.47 22.11
CA SER A 74 -9.38 -20.07 22.85
C SER A 74 -10.70 -19.30 22.72
N SER A 75 -10.66 -18.06 22.21
CA SER A 75 -11.85 -17.26 21.98
C SER A 75 -12.44 -17.48 20.58
N THR A 76 -13.74 -17.24 20.42
CA THR A 76 -14.36 -17.29 19.09
C THR A 76 -13.77 -16.23 18.19
N ILE A 77 -13.14 -16.67 17.10
CA ILE A 77 -12.58 -15.79 16.07
C ILE A 77 -13.64 -15.56 15.01
N THR A 78 -13.96 -14.30 14.74
CA THR A 78 -14.93 -13.92 13.70
C THR A 78 -14.30 -12.93 12.74
N ALA A 79 -14.85 -12.80 11.54
CA ALA A 79 -14.39 -11.81 10.58
C ALA A 79 -14.43 -10.38 11.15
N LEU A 80 -15.45 -10.05 11.94
CA LEU A 80 -15.57 -8.73 12.56
C LEU A 80 -14.52 -8.51 13.64
N SER A 81 -14.26 -9.53 14.50
CA SER A 81 -13.24 -9.42 15.54
C SER A 81 -11.85 -9.31 14.95
N THR A 82 -11.55 -10.08 13.89
CA THR A 82 -10.28 -9.99 13.16
C THR A 82 -10.03 -8.60 12.59
N ILE A 83 -11.05 -7.99 11.98
CA ILE A 83 -10.93 -6.62 11.46
C ILE A 83 -10.69 -5.61 12.60
N ALA A 84 -11.33 -5.81 13.76
CA ALA A 84 -11.11 -4.96 14.93
C ALA A 84 -9.67 -5.04 15.46
N ASP A 85 -9.09 -6.24 15.52
CA ASP A 85 -7.70 -6.47 15.93
C ASP A 85 -6.71 -5.81 14.95
N ILE A 86 -6.92 -6.00 13.65
CA ILE A 86 -6.10 -5.35 12.61
C ILE A 86 -6.16 -3.82 12.74
N ASN A 87 -7.29 -3.26 13.12
CA ASN A 87 -7.39 -1.82 13.37
C ASN A 87 -6.57 -1.34 14.56
N GLN A 88 -6.38 -2.16 15.56
CA GLN A 88 -5.50 -1.84 16.68
C GLN A 88 -4.03 -1.93 16.24
N LEU A 89 -3.66 -2.93 15.45
CA LEU A 89 -2.31 -3.12 14.94
C LEU A 89 -1.81 -2.01 14.02
N LYS A 90 -2.70 -1.33 13.32
CA LYS A 90 -2.30 -0.18 12.47
C LYS A 90 -1.89 1.07 13.28
N ASN A 91 -1.94 1.02 14.62
CA ASN A 91 -1.45 2.11 15.46
C ASN A 91 0.04 1.89 15.74
N PRO A 92 0.97 2.76 15.27
CA PRO A 92 2.40 2.60 15.46
C PRO A 92 2.84 2.65 16.92
N GLN A 93 1.97 3.13 17.81
CA GLN A 93 2.22 3.11 19.25
C GLN A 93 1.94 1.75 19.90
N VAL A 94 1.16 0.90 19.23
CA VAL A 94 0.80 -0.44 19.71
C VAL A 94 1.74 -1.49 19.10
N SER A 95 2.04 -1.38 17.82
CA SER A 95 2.97 -2.28 17.15
C SER A 95 3.50 -1.70 15.84
N PRO A 96 4.81 -1.72 15.60
CA PRO A 96 5.40 -1.40 14.30
C PRO A 96 5.19 -2.57 13.34
N THR A 97 3.98 -2.79 12.86
CA THR A 97 3.67 -3.94 12.01
C THR A 97 3.81 -3.63 10.52
N VAL A 98 3.83 -4.71 9.74
CA VAL A 98 3.71 -4.74 8.26
C VAL A 98 2.50 -3.95 7.76
N LEU A 99 1.55 -3.62 8.64
CA LEU A 99 0.28 -2.96 8.32
C LEU A 99 0.29 -1.43 8.57
N ASP A 100 1.40 -0.87 9.07
CA ASP A 100 1.53 0.58 9.33
C ASP A 100 2.12 1.31 8.10
N ASP A 101 1.54 1.09 6.93
CA ASP A 101 1.97 1.79 5.71
C ASP A 101 1.08 3.01 5.42
N ILE A 102 1.65 3.94 4.67
CA ILE A 102 0.99 5.20 4.26
C ILE A 102 0.41 5.02 2.87
N ASN A 103 -0.76 5.60 2.64
CA ASN A 103 -1.38 5.62 1.32
C ASN A 103 -0.46 6.27 0.28
N GLN A 104 -0.12 5.54 -0.77
CA GLN A 104 0.81 5.96 -1.82
C GLN A 104 0.29 7.14 -2.68
N TYR A 105 -1.00 7.43 -2.62
CA TYR A 105 -1.63 8.55 -3.33
C TYR A 105 -1.97 9.73 -2.42
N ASN A 106 -2.07 9.51 -1.11
CA ASN A 106 -2.33 10.55 -0.12
C ASN A 106 -1.59 10.25 1.17
N SER A 107 -0.45 10.89 1.39
CA SER A 107 0.41 10.69 2.56
C SER A 107 -0.21 11.11 3.91
N LYS A 108 -1.37 11.75 3.90
CA LYS A 108 -2.11 12.08 5.12
C LYS A 108 -3.00 10.93 5.59
N ASP A 109 -3.29 9.99 4.71
CA ASP A 109 -4.14 8.85 5.00
C ASP A 109 -3.30 7.59 5.22
N ARG A 110 -3.78 6.72 6.09
CA ARG A 110 -3.19 5.38 6.24
C ARG A 110 -3.60 4.48 5.10
N ALA A 111 -2.75 3.51 4.79
CA ALA A 111 -3.00 2.56 3.73
C ALA A 111 -4.11 1.56 4.07
N ILE A 112 -4.41 1.29 5.35
CA ILE A 112 -5.49 0.41 5.77
C ILE A 112 -6.63 1.19 6.40
N GLN A 113 -7.86 0.92 5.95
CA GLN A 113 -9.08 1.48 6.54
C GLN A 113 -10.22 0.47 6.56
N ASN A 114 -11.12 0.61 7.55
CA ASN A 114 -12.40 -0.09 7.59
C ASN A 114 -13.43 0.76 6.85
N SER A 115 -13.58 0.50 5.58
CA SER A 115 -14.53 1.24 4.74
C SER A 115 -15.06 0.33 3.65
N GLU A 116 -16.30 0.50 3.28
CA GLU A 116 -16.85 -0.14 2.08
C GLU A 116 -16.40 0.57 0.80
N ALA A 117 -15.88 1.78 0.91
CA ALA A 117 -15.44 2.58 -0.22
C ALA A 117 -14.11 2.09 -0.79
N PHE A 118 -13.98 2.13 -2.12
CA PHE A 118 -12.71 1.98 -2.80
C PHE A 118 -12.02 3.35 -2.87
N VAL A 119 -10.95 3.51 -2.12
CA VAL A 119 -10.11 4.71 -2.16
C VAL A 119 -8.75 4.34 -2.75
N ALA A 120 -8.25 5.15 -3.68
CA ALA A 120 -6.97 4.90 -4.33
C ALA A 120 -5.82 4.79 -3.30
N GLY A 121 -5.06 3.71 -3.39
CA GLY A 121 -3.94 3.45 -2.50
C GLY A 121 -4.31 2.94 -1.12
N GLN A 122 -5.58 2.68 -0.85
CA GLN A 122 -6.03 2.10 0.41
C GLN A 122 -6.45 0.64 0.27
N VAL A 123 -6.16 -0.14 1.29
CA VAL A 123 -6.70 -1.47 1.53
C VAL A 123 -7.84 -1.34 2.51
N SER A 124 -9.06 -1.60 2.07
CA SER A 124 -10.25 -1.60 2.90
C SER A 124 -10.70 -3.02 3.22
N MET A 125 -11.24 -3.23 4.41
CA MET A 125 -11.71 -4.54 4.87
C MET A 125 -13.15 -4.45 5.34
N VAL A 126 -13.94 -5.45 4.95
CA VAL A 126 -15.34 -5.58 5.34
C VAL A 126 -15.63 -7.02 5.77
N ALA A 127 -16.29 -7.18 6.91
CA ALA A 127 -16.80 -8.48 7.33
C ALA A 127 -18.11 -8.78 6.64
N LYS A 128 -18.24 -10.00 6.08
CA LYS A 128 -19.48 -10.51 5.49
C LYS A 128 -19.67 -11.95 5.90
N GLY A 129 -20.53 -12.18 6.89
CA GLY A 129 -20.68 -13.51 7.53
C GLY A 129 -19.35 -13.93 8.16
N SER A 130 -18.89 -15.13 7.84
CA SER A 130 -17.59 -15.67 8.27
C SER A 130 -16.41 -15.22 7.39
N SER A 131 -16.61 -14.32 6.43
CA SER A 131 -15.57 -13.93 5.49
C SER A 131 -15.13 -12.49 5.68
N ILE A 132 -13.83 -12.25 5.53
CA ILE A 132 -13.21 -10.93 5.44
C ILE A 132 -12.99 -10.63 3.96
N ILE A 133 -13.63 -9.59 3.47
CA ILE A 133 -13.44 -9.12 2.10
C ILE A 133 -12.43 -7.97 2.14
N ILE A 134 -11.27 -8.17 1.53
CA ILE A 134 -10.19 -7.19 1.41
C ILE A 134 -10.27 -6.56 0.02
N ARG A 135 -10.38 -5.24 -0.02
CA ARG A 135 -10.58 -4.47 -1.25
C ARG A 135 -9.51 -3.40 -1.38
N THR A 136 -9.04 -3.20 -2.60
CA THR A 136 -8.01 -2.18 -2.88
C THR A 136 -8.26 -1.55 -4.24
N CYS A 137 -8.06 -0.25 -4.31
CA CYS A 137 -8.01 0.49 -5.56
C CYS A 137 -6.57 0.90 -5.87
N VAL A 138 -6.01 0.42 -6.97
CA VAL A 138 -4.59 0.60 -7.30
C VAL A 138 -4.28 1.87 -8.09
N LYS A 139 -5.31 2.59 -8.57
CA LYS A 139 -5.15 3.86 -9.31
C LYS A 139 -6.18 4.90 -8.91
N LEU A 140 -5.84 6.16 -9.14
CA LEU A 140 -6.79 7.27 -9.02
C LEU A 140 -7.98 7.05 -9.98
N GLY A 141 -9.18 7.38 -9.51
CA GLY A 141 -10.43 7.19 -10.25
C GLY A 141 -11.08 5.81 -10.02
N CYS A 142 -10.36 4.82 -9.54
CA CYS A 142 -10.89 3.51 -9.13
C CYS A 142 -11.81 2.85 -10.17
N ALA A 143 -11.39 2.82 -11.45
CA ALA A 143 -12.10 2.09 -12.47
C ALA A 143 -12.22 0.58 -12.08
N THR A 144 -13.14 -0.14 -12.67
CA THR A 144 -13.38 -1.56 -12.32
C THR A 144 -12.12 -2.41 -12.52
N SER A 145 -11.34 -2.13 -13.56
CA SER A 145 -10.04 -2.79 -13.84
C SER A 145 -8.94 -2.50 -12.82
N ASP A 146 -9.10 -1.43 -12.04
CA ASP A 146 -8.11 -0.98 -11.04
C ASP A 146 -8.45 -1.45 -9.63
N LYS A 147 -9.51 -2.26 -9.47
CA LYS A 147 -9.96 -2.81 -8.20
C LYS A 147 -9.46 -4.24 -8.02
N ILE A 148 -8.91 -4.51 -6.87
CA ILE A 148 -8.49 -5.85 -6.44
C ILE A 148 -9.37 -6.25 -5.25
N THR A 149 -9.84 -7.48 -5.23
CA THR A 149 -10.62 -8.02 -4.12
C THR A 149 -10.09 -9.41 -3.78
N SER A 150 -9.85 -9.65 -2.51
CA SER A 150 -9.50 -10.94 -1.94
C SER A 150 -10.46 -11.29 -0.80
N THR A 151 -10.75 -12.57 -0.62
CA THR A 151 -11.65 -13.03 0.45
C THR A 151 -10.91 -14.05 1.30
N ILE A 152 -10.98 -13.91 2.61
CA ILE A 152 -10.45 -14.83 3.61
C ILE A 152 -11.65 -15.34 4.41
N THR A 153 -11.82 -16.65 4.51
CA THR A 153 -12.84 -17.26 5.38
C THR A 153 -12.23 -17.48 6.75
N VAL A 154 -12.99 -17.14 7.78
CA VAL A 154 -12.66 -17.38 9.19
C VAL A 154 -13.55 -18.53 9.65
N GLU A 155 -12.94 -19.67 9.99
CA GLU A 155 -13.63 -20.88 10.47
C GLU A 155 -13.73 -20.91 11.99
#